data_cf25a5b61e5d6a2a414e914b7c09541e
#
_entry.id   cf25a5b61e5d6a2a414e914b7c09541e
#
_cell.length_a   1.000
_cell.length_b   1.000
_cell.length_c   1.000
_cell.angle_alpha   90.00
_cell.angle_beta   90.00
_cell.angle_gamma   90.00
#
_symmetry.space_group_name_H-M   'P 1'
#
loop_
_entity.id
_entity.type
_entity.pdbx_description
1 polymer ?
#
loop_
_entity_poly.entity_id
_entity_poly.type
_entity_poly.pdbx_seq_one_letter_code
_entity_poly.pdbx_strand_id
1 'polypeptide(L)'
;SSAASDVYKRQALGSEMLVLGGIFENAEMAHKALEENINNHKGLEKFRELITLQCGNPSVIDDYSLFQQPKESLEVKAEKDGYISHIDTDNIGRASVATGAGRLTKTDKIDYSAGIIMKKRLGDTVKSGEVIATVYSSTTEKCEKASEIINQAVVIGEKPEKQPLIYKIIK
;
A
#
# COMPACT_ATOMS: atom_id res chain seq x y z
N SER A 1 -7.89 3.40 -11.42
CA SER A 1 -6.69 2.79 -10.91
C SER A 1 -6.64 2.83 -9.38
N SER A 2 -5.94 1.88 -8.78
CA SER A 2 -5.84 1.70 -7.33
C SER A 2 -5.21 2.90 -6.62
N ALA A 3 -4.22 3.53 -7.23
CA ALA A 3 -3.57 4.72 -6.70
C ALA A 3 -4.55 5.91 -6.57
N ALA A 4 -5.47 6.08 -7.52
CA ALA A 4 -6.47 7.15 -7.47
C ALA A 4 -7.42 7.01 -6.28
N SER A 5 -7.84 5.79 -5.91
CA SER A 5 -8.72 5.59 -4.74
C SER A 5 -8.03 5.87 -3.41
N ASP A 6 -6.73 5.55 -3.30
CA ASP A 6 -5.94 5.84 -2.10
C ASP A 6 -5.67 7.35 -1.95
N VAL A 7 -5.39 8.04 -3.05
CA VAL A 7 -5.24 9.50 -3.08
C VAL A 7 -6.57 10.15 -2.66
N TYR A 8 -7.70 9.74 -3.26
CA TYR A 8 -9.01 10.27 -2.92
C TYR A 8 -9.36 10.09 -1.44
N LYS A 9 -9.10 8.91 -0.85
CA LYS A 9 -9.33 8.66 0.57
C LYS A 9 -8.55 9.62 1.46
N ARG A 10 -7.25 9.80 1.17
CA ARG A 10 -6.38 10.69 1.94
C ARG A 10 -6.78 12.15 1.79
N GLN A 11 -7.18 12.57 0.60
CA GLN A 11 -7.68 13.91 0.36
C GLN A 11 -9.00 14.16 1.10
N ALA A 12 -9.94 13.21 1.10
CA ALA A 12 -11.19 13.34 1.83
C ALA A 12 -10.97 13.49 3.34
N LEU A 13 -10.16 12.60 3.94
CA LEU A 13 -9.83 12.67 5.36
C LEU A 13 -9.01 13.93 5.70
N GLY A 14 -8.02 14.27 4.89
CA GLY A 14 -7.19 15.45 5.07
C GLY A 14 -7.99 16.75 4.98
N SER A 15 -8.99 16.81 4.08
CA SER A 15 -9.86 17.97 3.95
C SER A 15 -10.67 18.23 5.23
N GLU A 16 -11.26 17.19 5.81
CA GLU A 16 -12.00 17.31 7.07
C GLU A 16 -11.06 17.71 8.23
N MET A 17 -9.86 17.17 8.28
CA MET A 17 -8.87 17.56 9.30
C MET A 17 -8.48 19.05 9.18
N LEU A 18 -8.32 19.57 7.97
CA LEU A 18 -7.97 20.98 7.73
C LEU A 18 -9.12 21.92 8.10
N VAL A 19 -10.37 21.50 7.88
CA VAL A 19 -11.57 22.25 8.32
C VAL A 19 -11.68 22.23 9.85
N LEU A 20 -11.54 21.07 10.48
CA LEU A 20 -11.55 20.94 11.94
C LEU A 20 -10.42 21.73 12.62
N GLY A 21 -9.26 21.83 11.97
CA GLY A 21 -8.14 22.65 12.41
C GLY A 21 -8.30 24.15 12.16
N GLY A 22 -9.42 24.59 11.59
CA GLY A 22 -9.71 26.01 11.32
C GLY A 22 -8.85 26.65 10.20
N ILE A 23 -8.18 25.81 9.36
CA ILE A 23 -7.30 26.28 8.28
C ILE A 23 -8.13 26.65 7.04
N PHE A 24 -9.22 25.94 6.79
CA PHE A 24 -10.16 26.19 5.69
C PHE A 24 -11.60 26.24 6.21
N GLU A 25 -12.44 27.04 5.55
CA GLU A 25 -13.83 27.20 5.92
C GLU A 25 -14.70 25.96 5.58
N ASN A 26 -14.31 25.23 4.54
CA ASN A 26 -15.05 24.05 4.08
C ASN A 26 -14.13 23.00 3.43
N ALA A 27 -14.63 21.77 3.35
CA ALA A 27 -13.90 20.64 2.83
C ALA A 27 -13.56 20.75 1.33
N GLU A 28 -14.34 21.48 0.53
CA GLU A 28 -14.07 21.65 -0.90
C GLU A 28 -12.82 22.51 -1.12
N MET A 29 -12.68 23.62 -0.41
CA MET A 29 -11.48 24.47 -0.47
C MET A 29 -10.24 23.71 0.02
N ALA A 30 -10.38 22.96 1.11
CA ALA A 30 -9.32 22.14 1.65
C ALA A 30 -8.87 21.04 0.66
N HIS A 31 -9.84 20.36 0.02
CA HIS A 31 -9.57 19.33 -0.99
C HIS A 31 -8.78 19.89 -2.18
N LYS A 32 -9.19 21.03 -2.71
CA LYS A 32 -8.49 21.70 -3.82
C LYS A 32 -7.06 22.06 -3.45
N ALA A 33 -6.83 22.60 -2.26
CA ALA A 33 -5.49 22.92 -1.78
C ALA A 33 -4.60 21.68 -1.61
N LEU A 34 -5.16 20.55 -1.14
CA LEU A 34 -4.45 19.27 -1.04
C LEU A 34 -4.08 18.73 -2.43
N GLU A 35 -4.99 18.81 -3.40
CA GLU A 35 -4.73 18.42 -4.79
C GLU A 35 -3.64 19.28 -5.42
N GLU A 36 -3.70 20.59 -5.24
CA GLU A 36 -2.65 21.52 -5.71
C GLU A 36 -1.29 21.19 -5.10
N ASN A 37 -1.21 20.85 -3.81
CA ASN A 37 0.06 20.49 -3.14
C ASN A 37 0.66 19.18 -3.65
N ILE A 38 -0.15 18.26 -4.16
CA ILE A 38 0.34 17.05 -4.85
C ILE A 38 0.86 17.43 -6.24
N ASN A 39 0.07 18.18 -7.01
CA ASN A 39 0.38 18.51 -8.42
C ASN A 39 1.59 19.43 -8.57
N ASN A 40 1.83 20.32 -7.62
CA ASN A 40 2.95 21.27 -7.61
C ASN A 40 4.19 20.78 -6.83
N HIS A 41 4.18 19.52 -6.39
CA HIS A 41 5.25 18.85 -5.64
C HIS A 41 5.60 19.46 -4.26
N LYS A 42 4.82 20.40 -3.72
CA LYS A 42 5.05 20.95 -2.37
C LYS A 42 5.00 19.88 -1.27
N GLY A 43 4.13 18.87 -1.43
CA GLY A 43 4.09 17.73 -0.54
C GLY A 43 5.40 16.91 -0.55
N LEU A 44 6.01 16.74 -1.73
CA LEU A 44 7.28 16.05 -1.89
C LEU A 44 8.44 16.83 -1.26
N GLU A 45 8.47 18.16 -1.42
CA GLU A 45 9.45 19.01 -0.77
C GLU A 45 9.33 18.97 0.76
N LYS A 46 8.10 18.97 1.27
CA LYS A 46 7.86 18.80 2.72
C LYS A 46 8.33 17.44 3.23
N PHE A 47 8.16 16.40 2.43
CA PHE A 47 8.65 15.06 2.76
C PHE A 47 10.20 15.01 2.75
N ARG A 48 10.84 15.69 1.81
CA ARG A 48 12.32 15.87 1.77
C ARG A 48 12.83 16.56 3.05
N GLU A 49 12.18 17.63 3.46
CA GLU A 49 12.48 18.33 4.72
C GLU A 49 12.35 17.41 5.93
N LEU A 50 11.25 16.63 6.00
CA LEU A 50 11.01 15.68 7.08
C LEU A 50 12.14 14.64 7.18
N ILE A 51 12.55 14.04 6.06
CA ILE A 51 13.65 13.07 6.03
C ILE A 51 14.94 13.71 6.55
N THR A 52 15.24 14.93 6.11
CA THR A 52 16.45 15.68 6.50
C THR A 52 16.43 15.96 8.02
N LEU A 53 15.31 16.45 8.56
CA LEU A 53 15.17 16.77 9.98
C LEU A 53 15.27 15.51 10.86
N GLN A 54 14.89 14.35 10.34
CA GLN A 54 15.06 13.05 11.01
C GLN A 54 16.43 12.41 10.77
N CYS A 55 17.40 13.18 10.27
CA CYS A 55 18.76 12.70 9.96
C CYS A 55 18.80 11.56 8.92
N GLY A 56 17.79 11.43 8.07
CA GLY A 56 17.76 10.50 6.95
C GLY A 56 18.46 11.09 5.71
N ASN A 57 18.64 10.25 4.69
CA ASN A 57 19.20 10.68 3.40
C ASN A 57 18.06 11.11 2.46
N PRO A 58 17.85 12.42 2.18
CA PRO A 58 16.77 12.89 1.31
C PRO A 58 16.95 12.51 -0.17
N SER A 59 18.16 12.12 -0.60
CA SER A 59 18.42 11.70 -1.99
C SER A 59 17.65 10.45 -2.40
N VAL A 60 17.14 9.68 -1.43
CA VAL A 60 16.28 8.50 -1.70
C VAL A 60 14.97 8.85 -2.43
N ILE A 61 14.57 10.12 -2.40
CA ILE A 61 13.38 10.60 -3.13
C ILE A 61 13.63 10.61 -4.64
N ASP A 62 14.87 10.91 -5.04
CA ASP A 62 15.26 11.04 -6.44
C ASP A 62 15.88 9.75 -6.98
N ASP A 63 16.44 8.92 -6.07
CA ASP A 63 17.13 7.67 -6.42
C ASP A 63 16.77 6.55 -5.44
N TYR A 64 15.82 5.70 -5.83
CA TYR A 64 15.37 4.56 -5.03
C TYR A 64 16.40 3.41 -4.95
N SER A 65 17.47 3.43 -5.75
CA SER A 65 18.56 2.46 -5.65
C SER A 65 19.36 2.60 -4.34
N LEU A 66 19.25 3.75 -3.68
CA LEU A 66 19.85 4.02 -2.38
C LEU A 66 19.17 3.27 -1.22
N PHE A 67 17.96 2.74 -1.42
CA PHE A 67 17.36 1.81 -0.45
C PHE A 67 18.02 0.43 -0.54
N GLN A 68 18.05 -0.26 0.60
CA GLN A 68 18.42 -1.66 0.62
C GLN A 68 17.55 -2.45 -0.34
N GLN A 69 18.17 -3.15 -1.30
CA GLN A 69 17.44 -3.95 -2.28
C GLN A 69 17.17 -5.35 -1.74
N PRO A 70 16.01 -5.96 -2.03
CA PRO A 70 15.74 -7.34 -1.69
C PRO A 70 16.67 -8.28 -2.47
N LYS A 71 17.04 -9.40 -1.85
CA LYS A 71 17.87 -10.42 -2.51
C LYS A 71 17.05 -11.36 -3.37
N GLU A 72 15.80 -11.61 -2.97
CA GLU A 72 14.90 -12.55 -3.60
C GLU A 72 13.56 -11.88 -3.87
N SER A 73 12.90 -12.33 -4.93
CA SER A 73 11.52 -11.95 -5.24
C SER A 73 10.75 -13.14 -5.81
N LEU A 74 9.46 -13.22 -5.49
CA LEU A 74 8.57 -14.27 -5.97
C LEU A 74 7.24 -13.65 -6.42
N GLU A 75 6.82 -13.99 -7.64
CA GLU A 75 5.50 -13.60 -8.15
C GLU A 75 4.42 -14.58 -7.69
N VAL A 76 3.37 -14.07 -7.10
CA VAL A 76 2.16 -14.81 -6.78
C VAL A 76 1.17 -14.63 -7.93
N LYS A 77 0.71 -15.74 -8.52
CA LYS A 77 -0.11 -15.74 -9.74
C LYS A 77 -1.51 -16.25 -9.46
N ALA A 78 -2.48 -15.72 -10.20
CA ALA A 78 -3.86 -16.17 -10.17
C ALA A 78 -3.96 -17.62 -10.68
N GLU A 79 -4.67 -18.48 -9.95
CA GLU A 79 -4.85 -19.89 -10.32
C GLU A 79 -5.91 -20.09 -11.42
N LYS A 80 -6.85 -19.14 -11.57
CA LYS A 80 -7.96 -19.20 -12.53
C LYS A 80 -8.39 -17.82 -12.99
N ASP A 81 -9.20 -17.78 -14.02
CA ASP A 81 -9.88 -16.57 -14.49
C ASP A 81 -11.00 -16.16 -13.52
N GLY A 82 -11.24 -14.86 -13.36
CA GLY A 82 -12.33 -14.33 -12.54
C GLY A 82 -12.09 -12.91 -12.05
N TYR A 83 -12.68 -12.61 -10.91
CA TYR A 83 -12.47 -11.36 -10.19
C TYR A 83 -11.84 -11.66 -8.82
N ILE A 84 -11.02 -10.75 -8.32
CA ILE A 84 -10.64 -10.79 -6.90
C ILE A 84 -11.90 -10.50 -6.09
N SER A 85 -12.53 -11.56 -5.58
CA SER A 85 -13.83 -11.50 -4.89
C SER A 85 -13.71 -11.26 -3.38
N HIS A 86 -12.56 -11.61 -2.79
CA HIS A 86 -12.26 -11.37 -1.39
C HIS A 86 -10.74 -11.30 -1.17
N ILE A 87 -10.32 -10.47 -0.23
CA ILE A 87 -8.95 -10.39 0.28
C ILE A 87 -9.02 -10.39 1.81
N ASP A 88 -8.48 -11.44 2.44
CA ASP A 88 -8.26 -11.47 3.88
C ASP A 88 -7.04 -10.60 4.24
N THR A 89 -7.31 -9.35 4.62
CA THR A 89 -6.27 -8.34 4.91
C THR A 89 -5.43 -8.69 6.12
N ASP A 90 -5.96 -9.45 7.09
CA ASP A 90 -5.23 -9.95 8.26
C ASP A 90 -4.15 -10.94 7.83
N ASN A 91 -4.50 -11.88 6.97
CA ASN A 91 -3.55 -12.83 6.42
C ASN A 91 -2.53 -12.15 5.48
N ILE A 92 -2.90 -11.11 4.73
CA ILE A 92 -1.91 -10.29 3.99
C ILE A 92 -0.91 -9.63 4.95
N GLY A 93 -1.39 -9.12 6.10
CA GLY A 93 -0.51 -8.60 7.17
C GLY A 93 0.44 -9.68 7.71
N ARG A 94 -0.04 -10.90 7.96
CA ARG A 94 0.79 -12.04 8.39
C ARG A 94 1.79 -12.46 7.32
N ALA A 95 1.39 -12.47 6.04
CA ALA A 95 2.31 -12.71 4.93
C ALA A 95 3.44 -11.66 4.90
N SER A 96 3.13 -10.38 5.13
CA SER A 96 4.14 -9.32 5.23
C SER A 96 5.14 -9.58 6.37
N VAL A 97 4.67 -10.02 7.54
CA VAL A 97 5.57 -10.41 8.64
C VAL A 97 6.44 -11.61 8.24
N ALA A 98 5.88 -12.60 7.53
CA ALA A 98 6.61 -13.80 7.07
C ALA A 98 7.75 -13.46 6.10
N THR A 99 7.67 -12.37 5.33
CA THR A 99 8.79 -11.92 4.48
C THR A 99 9.98 -11.43 5.28
N GLY A 100 9.81 -11.07 6.54
CA GLY A 100 10.79 -10.40 7.40
C GLY A 100 10.57 -8.89 7.54
N ALA A 101 9.53 -8.32 6.90
CA ALA A 101 9.18 -6.90 7.03
C ALA A 101 8.59 -6.54 8.41
N GLY A 102 8.26 -7.52 9.23
CA GLY A 102 7.73 -7.36 10.58
C GLY A 102 8.45 -8.25 11.59
N ARG A 103 8.05 -8.12 12.87
CA ARG A 103 8.60 -8.89 13.99
C ARG A 103 7.56 -9.88 14.51
N LEU A 104 7.95 -11.13 14.68
CA LEU A 104 7.19 -12.13 15.43
C LEU A 104 7.56 -12.08 16.92
N THR A 105 8.83 -11.79 17.23
CA THR A 105 9.36 -11.63 18.58
C THR A 105 10.05 -10.30 18.75
N LYS A 106 10.25 -9.84 19.99
CA LYS A 106 10.92 -8.56 20.30
C LYS A 106 12.37 -8.52 19.80
N THR A 107 13.01 -9.66 19.65
CA THR A 107 14.41 -9.82 19.24
C THR A 107 14.60 -9.91 17.74
N ASP A 108 13.54 -10.10 16.97
CA ASP A 108 13.64 -10.22 15.53
C ASP A 108 14.13 -8.92 14.88
N LYS A 109 15.02 -9.06 13.92
CA LYS A 109 15.50 -7.95 13.09
C LYS A 109 14.55 -7.75 11.91
N ILE A 110 14.12 -6.51 11.70
CA ILE A 110 13.31 -6.14 10.52
C ILE A 110 14.24 -6.07 9.30
N ASP A 111 13.82 -6.73 8.22
CA ASP A 111 14.43 -6.58 6.90
C ASP A 111 13.69 -5.45 6.15
N TYR A 112 14.33 -4.29 6.05
CA TYR A 112 13.73 -3.09 5.42
C TYR A 112 13.58 -3.22 3.89
N SER A 113 14.18 -4.24 3.27
CA SER A 113 13.98 -4.54 1.85
C SER A 113 12.84 -5.51 1.58
N ALA A 114 12.35 -6.18 2.64
CA ALA A 114 11.29 -7.17 2.52
C ALA A 114 9.90 -6.53 2.47
N GLY A 115 8.96 -7.19 1.82
CA GLY A 115 7.57 -6.74 1.76
C GLY A 115 6.78 -7.38 0.64
N ILE A 116 5.56 -6.86 0.44
CA ILE A 116 4.63 -7.34 -0.58
C ILE A 116 4.10 -6.15 -1.38
N ILE A 117 4.11 -6.27 -2.69
CA ILE A 117 3.43 -5.35 -3.59
C ILE A 117 2.21 -6.05 -4.18
N MET A 118 1.02 -5.67 -3.73
CA MET A 118 -0.24 -6.13 -4.32
C MET A 118 -0.44 -5.47 -5.68
N LYS A 119 -0.55 -6.27 -6.75
CA LYS A 119 -0.79 -5.80 -8.12
C LYS A 119 -2.27 -5.73 -8.46
N LYS A 120 -3.10 -6.48 -7.72
CA LYS A 120 -4.55 -6.56 -7.89
C LYS A 120 -5.24 -6.24 -6.58
N ARG A 121 -6.46 -5.70 -6.70
CA ARG A 121 -7.31 -5.31 -5.58
C ARG A 121 -8.67 -5.96 -5.68
N LEU A 122 -9.46 -5.86 -4.61
CA LEU A 122 -10.85 -6.31 -4.59
C LEU A 122 -11.64 -5.73 -5.77
N GLY A 123 -12.27 -6.60 -6.55
CA GLY A 123 -13.05 -6.27 -7.73
C GLY A 123 -12.26 -6.19 -9.05
N ASP A 124 -10.93 -6.30 -9.03
CA ASP A 124 -10.13 -6.37 -10.25
C ASP A 124 -10.34 -7.71 -10.98
N THR A 125 -10.32 -7.67 -12.30
CA THR A 125 -10.29 -8.87 -13.14
C THR A 125 -8.91 -9.48 -13.16
N VAL A 126 -8.85 -10.81 -13.19
CA VAL A 126 -7.61 -11.58 -13.33
C VAL A 126 -7.80 -12.73 -14.32
N LYS A 127 -6.72 -13.09 -15.00
CA LYS A 127 -6.60 -14.30 -15.79
C LYS A 127 -5.67 -15.30 -15.11
N SER A 128 -5.89 -16.57 -15.37
CA SER A 128 -5.00 -17.64 -14.90
C SER A 128 -3.55 -17.34 -15.31
N GLY A 129 -2.62 -17.43 -14.37
CA GLY A 129 -1.21 -17.07 -14.54
C GLY A 129 -0.87 -15.58 -14.43
N GLU A 130 -1.86 -14.69 -14.32
CA GLU A 130 -1.61 -13.25 -14.14
C GLU A 130 -1.09 -12.96 -12.73
N VAL A 131 -0.08 -12.07 -12.62
CA VAL A 131 0.54 -11.72 -11.34
C VAL A 131 -0.42 -10.87 -10.49
N ILE A 132 -0.77 -11.38 -9.31
CA ILE A 132 -1.64 -10.70 -8.33
C ILE A 132 -0.86 -9.99 -7.23
N ALA A 133 0.34 -10.49 -6.91
CA ALA A 133 1.24 -9.87 -5.96
C ALA A 133 2.70 -10.22 -6.28
N THR A 134 3.64 -9.40 -5.80
CA THR A 134 5.07 -9.71 -5.80
C THR A 134 5.57 -9.64 -4.36
N VAL A 135 6.23 -10.70 -3.92
CA VAL A 135 6.83 -10.83 -2.60
C VAL A 135 8.33 -10.56 -2.72
N TYR A 136 8.88 -9.82 -1.78
CA TYR A 136 10.31 -9.50 -1.67
C TYR A 136 10.83 -9.92 -0.31
N SER A 137 12.03 -10.53 -0.27
CA SER A 137 12.66 -10.96 0.97
C SER A 137 14.18 -11.14 0.82
N SER A 138 14.84 -11.48 1.93
CA SER A 138 16.25 -11.86 1.95
C SER A 138 16.51 -13.33 1.58
N THR A 139 15.47 -14.19 1.57
CA THR A 139 15.58 -15.63 1.27
C THR A 139 14.36 -16.14 0.51
N THR A 140 14.61 -17.13 -0.37
CA THR A 140 13.55 -17.81 -1.15
C THR A 140 12.50 -18.45 -0.23
N GLU A 141 12.91 -19.12 0.86
CA GLU A 141 12.02 -19.78 1.82
C GLU A 141 10.96 -18.80 2.40
N LYS A 142 11.38 -17.59 2.75
CA LYS A 142 10.46 -16.56 3.25
C LYS A 142 9.50 -16.08 2.16
N CYS A 143 9.98 -15.97 0.91
CA CYS A 143 9.12 -15.64 -0.23
C CYS A 143 8.05 -16.71 -0.46
N GLU A 144 8.43 -17.99 -0.43
CA GLU A 144 7.52 -19.12 -0.59
C GLU A 144 6.45 -19.15 0.50
N LYS A 145 6.87 -19.05 1.76
CA LYS A 145 5.94 -19.01 2.90
C LYS A 145 4.93 -17.86 2.81
N ALA A 146 5.40 -16.67 2.46
CA ALA A 146 4.52 -15.52 2.27
C ALA A 146 3.58 -15.71 1.07
N SER A 147 4.07 -16.30 -0.03
CA SER A 147 3.27 -16.63 -1.21
C SER A 147 2.13 -17.60 -0.89
N GLU A 148 2.38 -18.65 -0.11
CA GLU A 148 1.36 -19.60 0.35
C GLU A 148 0.26 -18.89 1.14
N ILE A 149 0.63 -18.01 2.06
CA ILE A 149 -0.35 -17.24 2.85
C ILE A 149 -1.18 -16.32 1.94
N ILE A 150 -0.55 -15.66 0.95
CA ILE A 150 -1.25 -14.78 0.00
C ILE A 150 -2.25 -15.60 -0.85
N ASN A 151 -1.85 -16.77 -1.33
CA ASN A 151 -2.73 -17.66 -2.11
C ASN A 151 -3.97 -18.08 -1.32
N GLN A 152 -3.84 -18.29 0.00
CA GLN A 152 -4.96 -18.60 0.89
C GLN A 152 -5.81 -17.37 1.21
N ALA A 153 -5.19 -16.17 1.24
CA ALA A 153 -5.84 -14.91 1.59
C ALA A 153 -6.66 -14.31 0.45
N VAL A 154 -6.32 -14.62 -0.81
CA VAL A 154 -6.95 -14.04 -2.00
C VAL A 154 -7.91 -15.04 -2.62
N VAL A 155 -9.19 -14.69 -2.69
CA VAL A 155 -10.23 -15.52 -3.32
C VAL A 155 -10.55 -14.95 -4.70
N ILE A 156 -10.49 -15.82 -5.72
CA ILE A 156 -10.91 -15.50 -7.08
C ILE A 156 -12.29 -16.12 -7.34
N GLY A 157 -13.24 -15.31 -7.76
CA GLY A 157 -14.63 -15.75 -7.94
C GLY A 157 -15.44 -14.77 -8.78
N GLU A 158 -16.71 -14.61 -8.43
CA GLU A 158 -17.60 -13.65 -9.06
C GLU A 158 -17.24 -12.22 -8.67
N LYS A 159 -17.68 -11.26 -9.50
CA LYS A 159 -17.44 -9.84 -9.23
C LYS A 159 -18.12 -9.41 -7.93
N PRO A 160 -17.36 -8.89 -6.94
CA PRO A 160 -17.96 -8.43 -5.70
C PRO A 160 -18.76 -7.14 -5.91
N GLU A 161 -19.71 -6.87 -5.02
CA GLU A 161 -20.40 -5.58 -4.99
C GLU A 161 -19.40 -4.46 -4.66
N LYS A 162 -19.56 -3.34 -5.37
CA LYS A 162 -18.72 -2.17 -5.15
C LYS A 162 -19.08 -1.52 -3.81
N GLN A 163 -18.17 -1.59 -2.86
CA GLN A 163 -18.33 -0.91 -1.57
C GLN A 163 -17.97 0.59 -1.69
N PRO A 164 -18.74 1.50 -1.06
CA PRO A 164 -18.38 2.90 -1.00
C PRO A 164 -17.09 3.08 -0.16
N LEU A 165 -16.21 3.98 -0.59
CA LEU A 165 -14.98 4.25 0.13
C LEU A 165 -15.24 4.97 1.48
N ILE A 166 -16.27 5.82 1.53
CA ILE A 166 -16.76 6.52 2.73
C ILE A 166 -18.20 6.11 2.94
N TYR A 167 -18.48 5.41 4.03
CA TYR A 167 -19.82 4.93 4.35
C TYR A 167 -20.71 6.02 4.94
N LYS A 168 -20.12 6.90 5.79
CA LYS A 168 -20.88 7.95 6.49
C LYS A 168 -19.94 9.02 7.02
N ILE A 169 -20.37 10.28 6.96
CA ILE A 169 -19.78 11.41 7.67
C ILE A 169 -20.69 11.71 8.85
N ILE A 170 -20.16 11.67 10.06
CA ILE A 170 -20.86 12.00 11.30
C ILE A 170 -20.41 13.41 11.69
N LYS A 171 -21.33 14.36 11.66
CA LYS A 171 -21.10 15.76 12.05
C LYS A 171 -21.63 15.99 13.46
#